data_ce610966a9785af39f98def2379f92b5
#
_entry.id   ce610966a9785af39f98def2379f92b5
#
_cell.length_a   1.000
_cell.length_b   1.000
_cell.length_c   1.000
_cell.angle_alpha   90.00
_cell.angle_beta   90.00
_cell.angle_gamma   90.00
#
_symmetry.space_group_name_H-M   'P 1'
#
loop_
_entity.id
_entity.type
_entity.pdbx_description
1 polymer ?
#
loop_
_entity_poly.entity_id
_entity_poly.type
_entity_poly.pdbx_seq_one_letter_code
_entity_poly.pdbx_strand_id
1 'polypeptide(L)'
;MALQFTGPFAPMCEQFVAERREAGRDYSQQEKILRMFDNFSKDYAVEPFVVSEELAQAWSQKRPNETDINRYNRVMEMQRFSKYLVEQGYPSFLTGIRLSKHYTHTPYIFTEDEIRRIFQIADSLETCASVPLRHQVMPVLLRVLYGCGLRISEALELRVANVDLSNGLLHIRHGKNGRERLVPMSESLTQRCQIYMQNVLDGKEPDAFFFCSRLNQPYSRSGVGKSFRGLLWDAGIPYLGKERGPSIHDLRHTFVCHRLNQWASNEVDLTAMLPILSKYLGHTSISATSWYLRLTAEAYPGIVHKMDCFTKDVFPVSWEENDIE
;
A
#
# COMPACT_ATOMS: atom_id res chain seq x y z
N MET A 1 18.37 11.14 -13.71
CA MET A 1 17.81 11.98 -14.78
C MET A 1 16.29 11.93 -14.68
N ALA A 2 15.64 13.07 -14.53
CA ALA A 2 14.17 13.14 -14.63
C ALA A 2 13.81 12.79 -16.09
N LEU A 3 12.99 11.78 -16.29
CA LEU A 3 12.49 11.41 -17.61
C LEU A 3 11.62 12.56 -18.13
N GLN A 4 12.04 13.28 -19.15
CA GLN A 4 11.29 14.35 -19.79
C GLN A 4 10.19 13.80 -20.70
N PHE A 5 9.14 14.56 -20.94
CA PHE A 5 8.21 14.31 -22.03
C PHE A 5 8.93 14.58 -23.36
N THR A 6 8.71 13.74 -24.36
CA THR A 6 9.45 13.82 -25.63
C THR A 6 8.57 13.53 -26.85
N GLY A 7 7.29 13.32 -26.64
CA GLY A 7 6.32 13.04 -27.70
C GLY A 7 5.52 14.27 -28.15
N PRO A 8 4.52 14.07 -29.01
CA PRO A 8 3.72 15.14 -29.58
C PRO A 8 2.93 15.96 -28.55
N PHE A 9 2.62 15.39 -27.39
CA PHE A 9 1.86 16.03 -26.31
C PHE A 9 2.75 16.64 -25.22
N ALA A 10 4.08 16.61 -25.37
CA ALA A 10 5.02 17.01 -24.32
C ALA A 10 4.67 18.35 -23.65
N PRO A 11 4.46 19.48 -24.36
CA PRO A 11 4.12 20.77 -23.73
C PRO A 11 2.84 20.72 -22.91
N MET A 12 1.80 20.06 -23.43
CA MET A 12 0.50 19.96 -22.76
C MET A 12 0.55 19.01 -21.57
N CYS A 13 1.34 17.94 -21.63
CA CYS A 13 1.58 17.05 -20.50
C CYS A 13 2.30 17.76 -19.36
N GLU A 14 3.32 18.57 -19.67
CA GLU A 14 4.08 19.35 -18.69
C GLU A 14 3.17 20.37 -17.98
N GLN A 15 2.38 21.13 -18.74
CA GLN A 15 1.42 22.08 -18.21
C GLN A 15 0.37 21.38 -17.33
N PHE A 16 -0.24 20.32 -17.82
CA PHE A 16 -1.23 19.54 -17.06
C PHE A 16 -0.70 19.02 -15.72
N VAL A 17 0.53 18.47 -15.72
CA VAL A 17 1.17 17.97 -14.51
C VAL A 17 1.48 19.10 -13.55
N ALA A 18 1.97 20.26 -14.05
CA ALA A 18 2.25 21.44 -13.24
C ALA A 18 1.00 21.93 -12.52
N GLU A 19 -0.11 22.14 -13.22
CA GLU A 19 -1.40 22.55 -12.65
C GLU A 19 -1.91 21.60 -11.56
N ARG A 20 -1.74 20.26 -11.76
CA ARG A 20 -2.13 19.27 -10.75
C ARG A 20 -1.26 19.31 -9.51
N ARG A 21 0.03 19.62 -9.66
CA ARG A 21 0.96 19.79 -8.52
C ARG A 21 0.71 21.08 -7.76
N GLU A 22 0.43 22.16 -8.45
CA GLU A 22 0.03 23.44 -7.84
C GLU A 22 -1.26 23.29 -7.01
N ALA A 23 -2.19 22.42 -7.44
CA ALA A 23 -3.37 22.05 -6.67
C ALA A 23 -3.07 21.09 -5.49
N GLY A 24 -1.79 20.94 -5.09
CA GLY A 24 -1.35 20.15 -3.93
C GLY A 24 -1.39 18.62 -4.11
N ARG A 25 -1.43 18.11 -5.34
CA ARG A 25 -1.48 16.66 -5.60
C ARG A 25 -0.09 16.10 -5.87
N ASP A 26 0.26 14.98 -5.21
CA ASP A 26 1.38 14.14 -5.68
C ASP A 26 0.96 13.43 -6.97
N TYR A 27 1.44 13.92 -8.10
CA TYR A 27 1.09 13.43 -9.43
C TYR A 27 2.15 12.49 -10.03
N SER A 28 3.08 11.99 -9.22
CA SER A 28 4.26 11.23 -9.66
C SER A 28 3.92 9.95 -10.43
N GLN A 29 2.87 9.23 -10.05
CA GLN A 29 2.46 8.00 -10.75
C GLN A 29 1.70 8.32 -12.04
N GLN A 30 0.82 9.30 -12.01
CA GLN A 30 0.04 9.77 -13.15
C GLN A 30 0.96 10.36 -14.23
N GLU A 31 1.95 11.12 -13.84
CA GLU A 31 2.99 11.63 -14.73
C GLU A 31 3.72 10.52 -15.47
N LYS A 32 4.07 9.41 -14.79
CA LYS A 32 4.65 8.23 -15.45
C LYS A 32 3.72 7.66 -16.53
N ILE A 33 2.43 7.59 -16.24
CA ILE A 33 1.43 7.11 -17.20
C ILE A 33 1.34 8.06 -18.39
N LEU A 34 1.31 9.37 -18.16
CA LEU A 34 1.28 10.39 -19.22
C LEU A 34 2.53 10.34 -20.08
N ARG A 35 3.71 10.13 -19.51
CA ARG A 35 4.94 9.95 -20.30
C ARG A 35 4.88 8.70 -21.18
N MET A 36 4.30 7.61 -20.66
CA MET A 36 4.09 6.40 -21.47
C MET A 36 3.08 6.67 -22.59
N PHE A 37 2.07 7.49 -22.37
CA PHE A 37 1.09 7.88 -23.36
C PHE A 37 1.72 8.80 -24.42
N ASP A 38 2.42 9.85 -24.02
CA ASP A 38 3.14 10.77 -24.89
C ASP A 38 4.17 10.05 -25.76
N ASN A 39 4.89 9.07 -25.19
CA ASN A 39 5.82 8.26 -25.99
C ASN A 39 5.10 7.30 -26.94
N PHE A 40 3.98 6.70 -26.54
CA PHE A 40 3.18 5.81 -27.39
C PHE A 40 2.56 6.56 -28.57
N SER A 41 2.19 7.82 -28.40
CA SER A 41 1.58 8.64 -29.44
C SER A 41 2.53 9.01 -30.59
N LYS A 42 3.85 8.80 -30.43
CA LYS A 42 4.83 9.02 -31.51
C LYS A 42 4.62 8.11 -32.74
N ASP A 43 4.02 6.94 -32.50
CA ASP A 43 3.76 5.95 -33.55
C ASP A 43 2.46 6.22 -34.33
N TYR A 44 1.78 7.34 -34.00
CA TYR A 44 0.52 7.75 -34.60
C TYR A 44 0.62 9.10 -35.30
N ALA A 45 -0.16 9.30 -36.36
CA ALA A 45 -0.34 10.61 -36.96
C ALA A 45 -1.22 11.45 -36.02
N VAL A 46 -0.63 12.40 -35.29
CA VAL A 46 -1.31 13.22 -34.29
C VAL A 46 -1.37 14.65 -34.79
N GLU A 47 -2.59 15.20 -34.90
CA GLU A 47 -2.78 16.64 -35.02
C GLU A 47 -2.27 17.34 -33.74
N PRO A 48 -1.77 18.57 -33.83
CA PRO A 48 -1.21 19.25 -32.65
C PRO A 48 -2.18 19.23 -31.46
N PHE A 49 -1.78 18.52 -30.44
CA PHE A 49 -2.49 18.37 -29.14
C PHE A 49 -3.92 17.80 -29.23
N VAL A 50 -4.22 17.01 -30.26
CA VAL A 50 -5.52 16.32 -30.42
C VAL A 50 -5.35 14.81 -30.22
N VAL A 51 -6.00 14.27 -29.21
CA VAL A 51 -6.11 12.81 -29.06
C VAL A 51 -7.19 12.31 -30.01
N SER A 52 -6.79 11.60 -31.06
CA SER A 52 -7.73 10.99 -32.02
C SER A 52 -8.44 9.78 -31.41
N GLU A 53 -9.59 9.40 -32.00
CA GLU A 53 -10.30 8.19 -31.61
C GLU A 53 -9.44 6.94 -31.78
N GLU A 54 -8.71 6.84 -32.88
CA GLU A 54 -7.80 5.74 -33.16
C GLU A 54 -6.74 5.59 -32.07
N LEU A 55 -6.05 6.69 -31.70
CA LEU A 55 -5.04 6.72 -30.65
C LEU A 55 -5.65 6.31 -29.29
N ALA A 56 -6.83 6.84 -28.96
CA ALA A 56 -7.51 6.53 -27.70
C ALA A 56 -7.92 5.06 -27.61
N GLN A 57 -8.45 4.48 -28.70
CA GLN A 57 -8.82 3.08 -28.78
C GLN A 57 -7.58 2.18 -28.66
N ALA A 58 -6.51 2.45 -29.43
CA ALA A 58 -5.27 1.71 -29.40
C ALA A 58 -4.63 1.74 -28.00
N TRP A 59 -4.56 2.92 -27.36
CA TRP A 59 -4.07 3.05 -25.99
C TRP A 59 -4.91 2.25 -25.00
N SER A 60 -6.21 2.15 -25.21
CA SER A 60 -7.14 1.49 -24.30
C SER A 60 -7.14 -0.05 -24.42
N GLN A 61 -6.51 -0.64 -25.41
CA GLN A 61 -6.39 -2.08 -25.55
C GLN A 61 -5.60 -2.68 -24.40
N LYS A 62 -6.01 -3.87 -23.91
CA LYS A 62 -5.28 -4.60 -22.84
C LYS A 62 -3.93 -5.07 -23.37
N ARG A 63 -2.88 -4.78 -22.62
CA ARG A 63 -1.51 -5.20 -22.96
C ARG A 63 -1.24 -6.61 -22.46
N PRO A 64 -0.32 -7.38 -23.07
CA PRO A 64 0.12 -8.65 -22.52
C PRO A 64 0.60 -8.47 -21.06
N ASN A 65 0.21 -9.37 -20.18
CA ASN A 65 0.57 -9.34 -18.75
C ASN A 65 0.16 -8.06 -17.97
N GLU A 66 -0.77 -7.27 -18.52
CA GLU A 66 -1.32 -6.11 -17.82
C GLU A 66 -2.48 -6.51 -16.92
N THR A 67 -2.45 -6.09 -15.65
CA THR A 67 -3.58 -6.25 -14.73
C THR A 67 -4.72 -5.30 -15.08
N ASP A 68 -5.98 -5.68 -14.78
CA ASP A 68 -7.15 -4.84 -15.07
C ASP A 68 -7.07 -3.49 -14.34
N ILE A 69 -6.51 -3.45 -13.13
CA ILE A 69 -6.30 -2.21 -12.40
C ILE A 69 -5.27 -1.29 -13.06
N ASN A 70 -4.20 -1.83 -13.62
CA ASN A 70 -3.20 -1.04 -14.34
C ASN A 70 -3.77 -0.48 -15.64
N ARG A 71 -4.51 -1.31 -16.38
CA ARG A 71 -5.27 -0.86 -17.55
C ARG A 71 -6.25 0.25 -17.19
N TYR A 72 -7.05 0.05 -16.15
CA TYR A 72 -7.97 1.05 -15.65
C TYR A 72 -7.27 2.39 -15.36
N ASN A 73 -6.21 2.36 -14.57
CA ASN A 73 -5.48 3.58 -14.20
C ASN A 73 -4.91 4.29 -15.44
N ARG A 74 -4.37 3.53 -16.39
CA ARG A 74 -3.78 4.04 -17.62
C ARG A 74 -4.82 4.70 -18.54
N VAL A 75 -5.95 4.07 -18.73
CA VAL A 75 -7.04 4.58 -19.56
C VAL A 75 -7.71 5.79 -18.90
N MET A 76 -7.98 5.72 -17.61
CA MET A 76 -8.57 6.84 -16.87
C MET A 76 -7.68 8.09 -16.86
N GLU A 77 -6.36 7.91 -16.84
CA GLU A 77 -5.46 9.05 -16.88
C GLU A 77 -5.43 9.70 -18.27
N MET A 78 -5.44 8.92 -19.34
CA MET A 78 -5.59 9.44 -20.71
C MET A 78 -6.92 10.18 -20.87
N GLN A 79 -8.03 9.64 -20.34
CA GLN A 79 -9.34 10.33 -20.40
C GLN A 79 -9.32 11.69 -19.68
N ARG A 80 -8.66 11.78 -18.50
CA ARG A 80 -8.50 13.05 -17.78
C ARG A 80 -7.70 14.06 -18.59
N PHE A 81 -6.65 13.56 -19.25
CA PHE A 81 -5.81 14.40 -20.11
C PHE A 81 -6.58 14.84 -21.37
N SER A 82 -7.32 13.95 -22.06
CA SER A 82 -8.17 14.31 -23.18
C SER A 82 -9.21 15.37 -22.81
N LYS A 83 -9.82 15.23 -21.62
CA LYS A 83 -10.76 16.24 -21.12
C LYS A 83 -10.07 17.60 -20.92
N TYR A 84 -8.88 17.60 -20.36
CA TYR A 84 -8.08 18.81 -20.18
C TYR A 84 -7.77 19.48 -21.54
N LEU A 85 -7.37 18.70 -22.56
CA LEU A 85 -7.12 19.23 -23.90
C LEU A 85 -8.37 19.90 -24.49
N VAL A 86 -9.55 19.29 -24.31
CA VAL A 86 -10.82 19.91 -24.73
C VAL A 86 -11.09 21.23 -23.99
N GLU A 87 -10.82 21.29 -22.70
CA GLU A 87 -10.92 22.52 -21.89
C GLU A 87 -9.92 23.60 -22.35
N GLN A 88 -8.79 23.23 -22.96
CA GLN A 88 -7.81 24.12 -23.58
C GLN A 88 -8.15 24.48 -25.05
N GLY A 89 -9.29 24.01 -25.59
CA GLY A 89 -9.73 24.33 -26.95
C GLY A 89 -9.30 23.35 -28.03
N TYR A 90 -8.65 22.23 -27.67
CA TYR A 90 -8.24 21.18 -28.62
C TYR A 90 -9.32 20.09 -28.71
N PRO A 91 -9.89 19.79 -29.90
CA PRO A 91 -11.04 18.89 -30.05
C PRO A 91 -10.64 17.40 -29.91
N SER A 92 -10.15 17.02 -28.71
CA SER A 92 -9.72 15.66 -28.42
C SER A 92 -10.90 14.71 -28.19
N PHE A 93 -10.74 13.46 -28.61
CA PHE A 93 -11.72 12.40 -28.42
C PHE A 93 -11.94 12.07 -26.95
N LEU A 94 -13.19 12.13 -26.51
CA LEU A 94 -13.60 11.71 -25.17
C LEU A 94 -14.18 10.31 -25.25
N THR A 95 -13.36 9.34 -24.88
CA THR A 95 -13.80 7.93 -24.92
C THR A 95 -14.85 7.65 -23.85
N GLY A 96 -15.93 6.96 -24.25
CA GLY A 96 -16.95 6.42 -23.33
C GLY A 96 -16.57 5.09 -22.69
N ILE A 97 -15.30 4.65 -22.78
CA ILE A 97 -14.86 3.35 -22.25
C ILE A 97 -15.04 3.35 -20.73
N ARG A 98 -15.97 2.52 -20.26
CA ARG A 98 -16.17 2.26 -18.82
C ARG A 98 -15.43 0.98 -18.46
N LEU A 99 -14.32 1.13 -17.79
CA LEU A 99 -13.59 0.01 -17.21
C LEU A 99 -13.98 -0.16 -15.74
N SER A 100 -14.34 -1.35 -15.34
CA SER A 100 -14.58 -1.65 -13.93
C SER A 100 -13.25 -1.85 -13.19
N LYS A 101 -13.22 -1.36 -11.96
CA LYS A 101 -12.07 -1.47 -11.08
C LYS A 101 -12.13 -2.82 -10.35
N HIS A 102 -11.80 -3.91 -11.05
CA HIS A 102 -11.74 -5.21 -10.39
C HIS A 102 -10.43 -5.34 -9.59
N TYR A 103 -10.57 -5.38 -8.27
CA TYR A 103 -9.50 -5.84 -7.38
C TYR A 103 -9.60 -7.35 -7.28
N THR A 104 -8.77 -8.06 -8.01
CA THR A 104 -8.73 -9.53 -8.00
C THR A 104 -7.83 -10.09 -6.89
N HIS A 105 -7.07 -9.23 -6.21
CA HIS A 105 -6.13 -9.66 -5.20
C HIS A 105 -6.82 -9.78 -3.84
N THR A 106 -6.98 -11.02 -3.36
CA THR A 106 -7.31 -11.29 -1.96
C THR A 106 -5.99 -11.33 -1.17
N PRO A 107 -5.84 -10.49 -0.14
CA PRO A 107 -4.65 -10.53 0.71
C PRO A 107 -4.46 -11.87 1.36
N TYR A 108 -3.22 -12.27 1.52
CA TYR A 108 -2.86 -13.43 2.31
C TYR A 108 -2.88 -13.07 3.81
N ILE A 109 -3.67 -13.78 4.61
CA ILE A 109 -3.69 -13.59 6.06
C ILE A 109 -2.84 -14.71 6.66
N PHE A 110 -1.69 -14.34 7.19
CA PHE A 110 -0.80 -15.28 7.85
C PHE A 110 -1.45 -15.79 9.14
N THR A 111 -1.33 -17.07 9.40
CA THR A 111 -1.67 -17.65 10.71
C THR A 111 -0.66 -17.20 11.78
N GLU A 112 -1.03 -17.31 13.06
CA GLU A 112 -0.10 -17.00 14.14
C GLU A 112 1.16 -17.88 14.11
N ASP A 113 1.01 -19.14 13.68
CA ASP A 113 2.14 -20.06 13.53
C ASP A 113 3.07 -19.64 12.39
N GLU A 114 2.52 -19.21 11.25
CA GLU A 114 3.33 -18.68 10.15
C GLU A 114 4.08 -17.40 10.56
N ILE A 115 3.43 -16.48 11.27
CA ILE A 115 4.08 -15.28 11.82
C ILE A 115 5.22 -15.68 12.76
N ARG A 116 4.98 -16.66 13.63
CA ARG A 116 6.03 -17.15 14.55
C ARG A 116 7.22 -17.73 13.79
N ARG A 117 6.97 -18.57 12.78
CA ARG A 117 8.04 -19.14 11.94
C ARG A 117 8.81 -18.08 11.17
N ILE A 118 8.11 -17.09 10.55
CA ILE A 118 8.75 -15.96 9.86
C ILE A 118 9.70 -15.21 10.81
N PHE A 119 9.26 -14.94 12.05
CA PHE A 119 10.10 -14.24 13.03
C PHE A 119 11.27 -15.07 13.51
N GLN A 120 11.10 -16.38 13.70
CA GLN A 120 12.20 -17.31 14.06
C GLN A 120 13.27 -17.34 12.97
N ILE A 121 12.87 -17.49 11.71
CA ILE A 121 13.79 -17.45 10.56
C ILE A 121 14.46 -16.09 10.43
N ALA A 122 13.72 -14.99 10.65
CA ALA A 122 14.32 -13.65 10.61
C ALA A 122 15.37 -13.45 11.72
N ASP A 123 15.14 -13.98 12.91
CA ASP A 123 16.08 -13.92 14.05
C ASP A 123 17.33 -14.80 13.81
N SER A 124 17.24 -15.86 13.00
CA SER A 124 18.37 -16.74 12.64
C SER A 124 19.17 -16.28 11.42
N LEU A 125 18.84 -15.11 10.85
CA LEU A 125 19.58 -14.59 9.71
C LEU A 125 21.05 -14.36 10.02
N GLU A 126 21.90 -14.90 9.18
CA GLU A 126 23.34 -14.68 9.25
C GLU A 126 23.77 -13.38 8.56
N THR A 127 24.98 -12.94 8.90
CA THR A 127 25.62 -11.80 8.22
C THR A 127 25.85 -12.10 6.76
N CYS A 128 25.58 -11.11 5.90
CA CYS A 128 25.78 -11.23 4.46
C CYS A 128 26.60 -10.03 3.97
N ALA A 129 27.72 -10.30 3.29
CA ALA A 129 28.62 -9.25 2.82
C ALA A 129 27.95 -8.21 1.89
N SER A 130 27.00 -8.65 1.05
CA SER A 130 26.27 -7.76 0.13
C SER A 130 25.22 -6.88 0.84
N VAL A 131 24.70 -7.31 2.02
CA VAL A 131 23.73 -6.55 2.82
C VAL A 131 24.08 -6.73 4.32
N PRO A 132 25.12 -6.07 4.82
CA PRO A 132 25.74 -6.39 6.11
C PRO A 132 24.81 -6.27 7.32
N LEU A 133 23.85 -5.34 7.32
CA LEU A 133 22.93 -5.12 8.44
C LEU A 133 21.59 -5.88 8.32
N ARG A 134 21.40 -6.70 7.28
CA ARG A 134 20.13 -7.40 7.04
C ARG A 134 19.69 -8.24 8.25
N HIS A 135 20.60 -8.96 8.87
CA HIS A 135 20.34 -9.83 10.01
C HIS A 135 19.89 -9.07 11.28
N GLN A 136 20.19 -7.79 11.38
CA GLN A 136 19.76 -6.93 12.49
C GLN A 136 18.49 -6.13 12.14
N VAL A 137 18.41 -5.64 10.92
CA VAL A 137 17.30 -4.79 10.46
C VAL A 137 16.01 -5.59 10.20
N MET A 138 16.11 -6.71 9.47
CA MET A 138 14.91 -7.45 9.06
C MET A 138 14.07 -7.97 10.24
N PRO A 139 14.66 -8.54 11.30
CA PRO A 139 13.87 -9.00 12.44
C PRO A 139 13.03 -7.90 13.11
N VAL A 140 13.57 -6.70 13.23
CA VAL A 140 12.88 -5.57 13.86
C VAL A 140 11.89 -4.93 12.89
N LEU A 141 12.28 -4.72 11.63
CA LEU A 141 11.41 -4.17 10.60
C LEU A 141 10.12 -4.99 10.42
N LEU A 142 10.24 -6.32 10.32
CA LEU A 142 9.07 -7.19 10.16
C LEU A 142 8.13 -7.13 11.38
N ARG A 143 8.70 -7.08 12.59
CA ARG A 143 7.90 -6.93 13.81
C ARG A 143 7.22 -5.57 13.91
N VAL A 144 7.87 -4.49 13.49
CA VAL A 144 7.25 -3.15 13.41
C VAL A 144 6.14 -3.14 12.37
N LEU A 145 6.35 -3.75 11.20
CA LEU A 145 5.30 -3.84 10.16
C LEU A 145 4.08 -4.62 10.65
N TYR A 146 4.30 -5.77 11.29
CA TYR A 146 3.21 -6.59 11.82
C TYR A 146 2.63 -5.99 13.11
N GLY A 147 3.44 -5.65 14.10
CA GLY A 147 2.97 -5.21 15.42
C GLY A 147 2.29 -3.84 15.44
N CYS A 148 2.66 -2.97 14.49
CA CYS A 148 2.10 -1.62 14.33
C CYS A 148 1.22 -1.47 13.09
N GLY A 149 1.12 -2.49 12.24
CA GLY A 149 0.35 -2.41 11.00
C GLY A 149 0.81 -1.31 10.04
N LEU A 150 2.09 -0.92 10.04
CA LEU A 150 2.60 0.14 9.18
C LEU A 150 2.63 -0.27 7.71
N ARG A 151 2.53 0.72 6.82
CA ARG A 151 2.91 0.51 5.41
C ARG A 151 4.42 0.42 5.33
N ILE A 152 4.94 -0.41 4.41
CA ILE A 152 6.39 -0.54 4.20
C ILE A 152 7.07 0.81 3.93
N SER A 153 6.42 1.71 3.20
CA SER A 153 6.96 3.06 2.97
C SER A 153 7.08 3.86 4.25
N GLU A 154 6.06 3.82 5.11
CA GLU A 154 6.05 4.53 6.38
C GLU A 154 7.19 4.04 7.28
N ALA A 155 7.40 2.71 7.35
CA ALA A 155 8.49 2.14 8.14
C ALA A 155 9.87 2.51 7.57
N LEU A 156 10.08 2.48 6.25
CA LEU A 156 11.36 2.80 5.63
C LEU A 156 11.69 4.31 5.66
N GLU A 157 10.71 5.16 5.84
CA GLU A 157 10.88 6.62 5.97
C GLU A 157 11.04 7.08 7.43
N LEU A 158 10.90 6.16 8.41
CA LEU A 158 11.13 6.51 9.82
C LEU A 158 12.56 7.02 10.03
N ARG A 159 12.65 8.13 10.78
CA ARG A 159 13.91 8.67 11.26
C ARG A 159 14.10 8.30 12.74
N VAL A 160 15.33 8.35 13.23
CA VAL A 160 15.64 8.12 14.65
C VAL A 160 14.81 9.07 15.53
N ALA A 161 14.74 10.36 15.18
CA ALA A 161 13.92 11.36 15.88
C ALA A 161 12.41 11.09 15.89
N ASN A 162 11.93 10.16 15.05
CA ASN A 162 10.51 9.80 15.00
C ASN A 162 10.17 8.55 15.84
N VAL A 163 11.14 7.99 16.55
CA VAL A 163 10.97 6.79 17.37
C VAL A 163 11.22 7.15 18.84
N ASP A 164 10.14 7.36 19.57
CA ASP A 164 10.19 7.62 21.02
C ASP A 164 10.14 6.29 21.78
N LEU A 165 11.32 5.78 22.11
CA LEU A 165 11.45 4.50 22.84
C LEU A 165 11.19 4.64 24.33
N SER A 166 11.12 5.87 24.86
CA SER A 166 10.78 6.11 26.26
C SER A 166 9.29 5.93 26.50
N ASN A 167 8.47 6.38 25.55
CA ASN A 167 7.02 6.30 25.60
C ASN A 167 6.44 5.18 24.70
N GLY A 168 7.29 4.44 23.97
CA GLY A 168 6.86 3.40 23.04
C GLY A 168 6.02 3.92 21.87
N LEU A 169 6.39 5.06 21.30
CA LEU A 169 5.63 5.73 20.24
C LEU A 169 6.43 5.87 18.93
N LEU A 170 5.76 5.65 17.82
CA LEU A 170 6.26 5.97 16.48
C LEU A 170 5.51 7.20 15.94
N HIS A 171 6.24 8.23 15.53
CA HIS A 171 5.67 9.40 14.86
C HIS A 171 5.75 9.22 13.35
N ILE A 172 4.64 8.89 12.71
CA ILE A 172 4.54 8.73 11.26
C ILE A 172 4.23 10.09 10.64
N ARG A 173 5.24 10.74 10.05
CA ARG A 173 5.12 12.08 9.45
C ARG A 173 4.60 12.07 8.02
N HIS A 174 5.00 11.10 7.21
CA HIS A 174 4.66 11.01 5.79
C HIS A 174 3.66 9.88 5.51
N GLY A 175 2.50 9.93 6.17
CA GLY A 175 1.39 9.05 5.86
C GLY A 175 0.83 9.31 4.45
N LYS A 176 0.03 8.37 3.92
CA LYS A 176 -0.70 8.59 2.66
C LYS A 176 -1.52 9.89 2.77
N ASN A 177 -1.34 10.81 1.82
CA ASN A 177 -1.91 12.17 1.78
C ASN A 177 -1.34 13.15 2.83
N GLY A 178 -0.08 12.99 3.26
CA GLY A 178 0.62 13.93 4.14
C GLY A 178 0.09 13.99 5.59
N ARG A 179 -0.73 13.01 6.02
CA ARG A 179 -1.28 13.00 7.38
C ARG A 179 -0.30 12.40 8.37
N GLU A 180 -0.04 13.12 9.43
CA GLU A 180 0.75 12.65 10.56
C GLU A 180 -0.10 11.88 11.55
N ARG A 181 0.52 10.91 12.24
CA ARG A 181 -0.11 10.18 13.34
C ARG A 181 0.91 9.57 14.30
N LEU A 182 0.52 9.41 15.54
CA LEU A 182 1.25 8.63 16.53
C LEU A 182 0.75 7.19 16.53
N VAL A 183 1.67 6.25 16.57
CA VAL A 183 1.41 4.81 16.57
C VAL A 183 2.08 4.21 17.81
N PRO A 184 1.32 3.79 18.84
CA PRO A 184 1.90 3.12 20.01
C PRO A 184 2.39 1.72 19.67
N MET A 185 3.52 1.35 20.25
CA MET A 185 4.12 0.03 20.22
C MET A 185 3.79 -0.74 21.53
N SER A 186 3.76 -2.06 21.45
CA SER A 186 3.76 -2.88 22.65
C SER A 186 5.10 -2.77 23.39
N GLU A 187 5.10 -3.03 24.69
CA GLU A 187 6.32 -3.01 25.50
C GLU A 187 7.42 -3.92 24.94
N SER A 188 7.06 -5.15 24.57
CA SER A 188 7.99 -6.12 23.99
C SER A 188 8.60 -5.66 22.65
N LEU A 189 7.81 -4.94 21.82
CA LEU A 189 8.31 -4.36 20.57
C LEU A 189 9.22 -3.17 20.85
N THR A 190 8.85 -2.33 21.83
CA THR A 190 9.68 -1.19 22.27
C THR A 190 11.04 -1.66 22.76
N GLN A 191 11.09 -2.70 23.60
CA GLN A 191 12.36 -3.30 24.05
C GLN A 191 13.21 -3.83 22.90
N ARG A 192 12.60 -4.48 21.90
CA ARG A 192 13.31 -4.92 20.68
C ARG A 192 13.88 -3.75 19.88
N CYS A 193 13.14 -2.66 19.76
CA CYS A 193 13.59 -1.44 19.11
C CYS A 193 14.73 -0.75 19.91
N GLN A 194 14.71 -0.81 21.25
CA GLN A 194 15.78 -0.30 22.11
C GLN A 194 17.10 -1.06 21.86
N ILE A 195 17.05 -2.40 21.87
CA ILE A 195 18.20 -3.25 21.57
C ILE A 195 18.75 -2.95 20.17
N TYR A 196 17.85 -2.82 19.19
CA TYR A 196 18.22 -2.46 17.83
C TYR A 196 18.88 -1.08 17.75
N MET A 197 18.32 -0.09 18.44
CA MET A 197 18.88 1.27 18.52
C MET A 197 20.31 1.22 19.05
N GLN A 198 20.55 0.52 20.14
CA GLN A 198 21.88 0.39 20.77
C GLN A 198 22.87 -0.32 19.85
N ASN A 199 22.46 -1.38 19.16
CA ASN A 199 23.39 -2.20 18.36
C ASN A 199 23.69 -1.64 16.97
N VAL A 200 22.77 -0.88 16.38
CA VAL A 200 22.84 -0.49 14.96
C VAL A 200 22.89 1.01 14.77
N LEU A 201 22.25 1.77 15.66
CA LEU A 201 22.04 3.20 15.50
C LEU A 201 22.77 4.03 16.54
N ASP A 202 23.59 3.41 17.40
CA ASP A 202 24.38 4.13 18.39
C ASP A 202 25.26 5.19 17.70
N GLY A 203 25.24 6.43 18.22
CA GLY A 203 25.93 7.57 17.65
C GLY A 203 25.39 8.09 16.31
N LYS A 204 24.23 7.63 15.85
CA LYS A 204 23.57 8.18 14.64
C LYS A 204 22.84 9.47 14.95
N GLU A 205 22.85 10.39 13.96
CA GLU A 205 22.13 11.65 14.03
C GLU A 205 20.60 11.43 14.07
N PRO A 206 19.83 12.36 14.69
CA PRO A 206 18.37 12.25 14.80
C PRO A 206 17.63 12.14 13.46
N ASP A 207 18.17 12.70 12.38
CA ASP A 207 17.61 12.64 11.04
C ASP A 207 18.03 11.39 10.25
N ALA A 208 18.89 10.52 10.81
CA ALA A 208 19.24 9.25 10.21
C ALA A 208 18.00 8.34 10.06
N PHE A 209 17.99 7.52 9.03
CA PHE A 209 16.92 6.53 8.87
C PHE A 209 16.98 5.48 9.98
N PHE A 210 15.85 5.19 10.62
CA PHE A 210 15.75 4.17 11.65
C PHE A 210 16.07 2.78 11.08
N PHE A 211 15.54 2.45 9.91
CA PHE A 211 15.89 1.23 9.17
C PHE A 211 16.83 1.57 8.02
N CYS A 212 18.11 1.58 8.28
CA CYS A 212 19.12 2.00 7.32
C CYS A 212 20.11 0.87 6.95
N SER A 213 20.70 1.01 5.77
CA SER A 213 21.88 0.28 5.35
C SER A 213 23.13 0.85 6.04
N ARG A 214 24.27 0.15 5.90
CA ARG A 214 25.56 0.60 6.44
C ARG A 214 25.95 2.02 6.00
N LEU A 215 25.49 2.45 4.82
CA LEU A 215 25.74 3.79 4.27
C LEU A 215 24.68 4.83 4.69
N ASN A 216 23.93 4.57 5.74
CA ASN A 216 22.83 5.41 6.20
C ASN A 216 21.76 5.71 5.11
N GLN A 217 21.62 4.82 4.13
CA GLN A 217 20.58 4.90 3.11
C GLN A 217 19.40 4.01 3.50
N PRO A 218 18.15 4.41 3.19
CA PRO A 218 16.99 3.58 3.45
C PRO A 218 17.04 2.32 2.60
N TYR A 219 16.50 1.23 3.12
CA TYR A 219 16.28 0.04 2.29
C TYR A 219 15.26 0.32 1.19
N SER A 220 15.48 -0.23 0.00
CA SER A 220 14.49 -0.16 -1.06
C SER A 220 13.33 -1.13 -0.79
N ARG A 221 12.11 -0.74 -1.15
CA ARG A 221 10.92 -1.62 -1.04
C ARG A 221 11.12 -2.94 -1.77
N SER A 222 11.75 -2.91 -2.94
CA SER A 222 12.05 -4.11 -3.73
C SER A 222 13.06 -5.02 -3.03
N GLY A 223 14.09 -4.44 -2.41
CA GLY A 223 15.10 -5.18 -1.64
C GLY A 223 14.50 -5.87 -0.42
N VAL A 224 13.70 -5.15 0.36
CA VAL A 224 12.95 -5.73 1.50
C VAL A 224 11.99 -6.81 1.04
N GLY A 225 11.23 -6.58 -0.04
CA GLY A 225 10.33 -7.58 -0.62
C GLY A 225 11.05 -8.84 -1.12
N LYS A 226 12.27 -8.70 -1.68
CA LYS A 226 13.12 -9.86 -2.05
C LYS A 226 13.57 -10.63 -0.82
N SER A 227 14.06 -9.95 0.21
CA SER A 227 14.46 -10.57 1.48
C SER A 227 13.28 -11.28 2.15
N PHE A 228 12.11 -10.67 2.16
CA PHE A 228 10.91 -11.26 2.75
C PHE A 228 10.48 -12.54 2.02
N ARG A 229 10.54 -12.59 0.68
CA ARG A 229 10.25 -13.83 -0.07
C ARG A 229 11.23 -14.95 0.28
N GLY A 230 12.50 -14.65 0.50
CA GLY A 230 13.47 -15.64 1.01
C GLY A 230 13.05 -16.20 2.37
N LEU A 231 12.66 -15.31 3.31
CA LEU A 231 12.17 -15.73 4.63
C LEU A 231 10.91 -16.59 4.56
N LEU A 232 9.98 -16.27 3.64
CA LEU A 232 8.78 -17.09 3.43
C LEU A 232 9.14 -18.50 2.96
N TRP A 233 10.09 -18.60 2.03
CA TRP A 233 10.59 -19.89 1.53
C TRP A 233 11.21 -20.72 2.67
N ASP A 234 12.09 -20.10 3.44
CA ASP A 234 12.77 -20.75 4.57
C ASP A 234 11.78 -21.15 5.69
N ALA A 235 10.68 -20.38 5.84
CA ALA A 235 9.58 -20.68 6.76
C ALA A 235 8.59 -21.73 6.23
N GLY A 236 8.81 -22.30 5.05
CA GLY A 236 7.90 -23.27 4.43
C GLY A 236 6.55 -22.69 4.00
N ILE A 237 6.50 -21.38 3.68
CA ILE A 237 5.29 -20.71 3.21
C ILE A 237 5.38 -20.54 1.70
N PRO A 238 4.50 -21.19 0.90
CA PRO A 238 4.61 -21.22 -0.53
C PRO A 238 4.36 -19.84 -1.16
N TYR A 239 5.22 -19.43 -2.10
CA TYR A 239 5.01 -18.27 -2.94
C TYR A 239 4.34 -18.69 -4.26
N LEU A 240 3.05 -18.42 -4.40
CA LEU A 240 2.23 -18.81 -5.55
C LEU A 240 2.29 -17.81 -6.73
N GLY A 241 3.32 -16.97 -6.80
CA GLY A 241 3.47 -15.94 -7.84
C GLY A 241 3.01 -14.55 -7.39
N LYS A 242 3.23 -13.56 -8.26
CA LYS A 242 3.06 -12.12 -7.94
C LYS A 242 1.62 -11.73 -7.56
N GLU A 243 0.62 -12.44 -8.08
CA GLU A 243 -0.79 -12.10 -7.87
C GLU A 243 -1.49 -12.99 -6.84
N ARG A 244 -0.87 -14.10 -6.44
CA ARG A 244 -1.47 -15.11 -5.55
C ARG A 244 -0.61 -15.42 -4.33
N GLY A 245 0.64 -14.98 -4.30
CA GLY A 245 1.57 -15.27 -3.21
C GLY A 245 1.58 -14.17 -2.17
N PRO A 246 1.94 -14.52 -0.93
CA PRO A 246 2.05 -13.55 0.17
C PRO A 246 3.10 -12.48 -0.12
N SER A 247 2.78 -11.25 0.26
CA SER A 247 3.60 -10.06 0.12
C SER A 247 3.93 -9.44 1.48
N ILE A 248 4.92 -8.56 1.54
CA ILE A 248 5.23 -7.85 2.78
C ILE A 248 4.07 -6.96 3.27
N HIS A 249 3.20 -6.52 2.37
CA HIS A 249 2.03 -5.73 2.75
C HIS A 249 0.97 -6.55 3.49
N ASP A 250 0.98 -7.87 3.29
CA ASP A 250 0.06 -8.78 3.96
C ASP A 250 0.33 -8.91 5.47
N LEU A 251 1.54 -8.53 5.95
CA LEU A 251 1.78 -8.36 7.39
C LEU A 251 0.85 -7.32 8.02
N ARG A 252 0.57 -6.23 7.30
CA ARG A 252 -0.39 -5.21 7.75
C ARG A 252 -1.83 -5.73 7.68
N HIS A 253 -2.19 -6.45 6.63
CA HIS A 253 -3.51 -7.08 6.53
C HIS A 253 -3.72 -8.08 7.67
N THR A 254 -2.72 -8.91 7.93
CA THR A 254 -2.71 -9.87 9.03
C THR A 254 -2.84 -9.19 10.39
N PHE A 255 -2.08 -8.11 10.66
CA PHE A 255 -2.22 -7.34 11.89
C PHE A 255 -3.68 -6.92 12.13
N VAL A 256 -4.34 -6.37 11.11
CA VAL A 256 -5.72 -5.91 11.25
C VAL A 256 -6.66 -7.07 11.54
N CYS A 257 -6.56 -8.17 10.78
CA CYS A 257 -7.41 -9.35 10.98
C CYS A 257 -7.18 -10.00 12.35
N HIS A 258 -5.91 -10.15 12.79
CA HIS A 258 -5.60 -10.68 14.11
C HIS A 258 -6.13 -9.78 15.23
N ARG A 259 -6.04 -8.45 15.07
CA ARG A 259 -6.57 -7.51 16.06
C ARG A 259 -8.10 -7.56 16.14
N LEU A 260 -8.78 -7.59 14.99
CA LEU A 260 -10.24 -7.74 14.95
C LEU A 260 -10.70 -9.08 15.55
N ASN A 261 -9.99 -10.17 15.21
CA ASN A 261 -10.25 -11.49 15.78
C ASN A 261 -10.09 -11.49 17.32
N GLN A 262 -9.00 -10.92 17.82
CA GLN A 262 -8.75 -10.81 19.25
C GLN A 262 -9.84 -10.00 19.97
N TRP A 263 -10.27 -8.87 19.40
CA TRP A 263 -11.33 -8.05 19.98
C TRP A 263 -12.66 -8.80 19.99
N ALA A 264 -13.02 -9.47 18.89
CA ALA A 264 -14.23 -10.28 18.82
C ALA A 264 -14.21 -11.45 19.83
N SER A 265 -13.04 -12.09 20.01
CA SER A 265 -12.89 -13.17 21.00
C SER A 265 -12.99 -12.69 22.45
N ASN A 266 -12.63 -11.43 22.71
CA ASN A 266 -12.72 -10.78 24.03
C ASN A 266 -14.03 -9.99 24.19
N GLU A 267 -15.02 -10.17 23.29
CA GLU A 267 -16.33 -9.52 23.35
C GLU A 267 -16.26 -7.98 23.33
N VAL A 268 -15.21 -7.41 22.74
CA VAL A 268 -15.07 -5.97 22.57
C VAL A 268 -15.98 -5.49 21.44
N ASP A 269 -16.68 -4.38 21.64
CA ASP A 269 -17.52 -3.77 20.60
C ASP A 269 -16.69 -3.32 19.39
N LEU A 270 -16.77 -4.09 18.32
CA LEU A 270 -16.07 -3.81 17.07
C LEU A 270 -16.54 -2.52 16.41
N THR A 271 -17.81 -2.13 16.59
CA THR A 271 -18.36 -0.90 15.99
C THR A 271 -17.69 0.33 16.60
N ALA A 272 -17.48 0.34 17.90
CA ALA A 272 -16.75 1.39 18.62
C ALA A 272 -15.25 1.40 18.27
N MET A 273 -14.65 0.22 18.04
CA MET A 273 -13.20 0.10 17.80
C MET A 273 -12.78 0.36 16.36
N LEU A 274 -13.66 0.16 15.37
CA LEU A 274 -13.33 0.36 13.95
C LEU A 274 -12.87 1.79 13.61
N PRO A 275 -13.51 2.88 14.09
CA PRO A 275 -13.03 4.24 13.86
C PRO A 275 -11.64 4.47 14.45
N ILE A 276 -11.36 3.91 15.64
CA ILE A 276 -10.06 4.00 16.31
C ILE A 276 -9.00 3.29 15.50
N LEU A 277 -9.29 2.05 15.06
CA LEU A 277 -8.39 1.28 14.19
C LEU A 277 -8.14 1.98 12.85
N SER A 278 -9.18 2.57 12.26
CA SER A 278 -9.08 3.34 11.02
C SER A 278 -8.11 4.51 11.17
N LYS A 279 -8.23 5.26 12.28
CA LYS A 279 -7.34 6.38 12.59
C LYS A 279 -5.91 5.91 12.88
N TYR A 280 -5.77 4.84 13.66
CA TYR A 280 -4.48 4.19 13.94
C TYR A 280 -3.74 3.78 12.66
N LEU A 281 -4.44 3.16 11.72
CA LEU A 281 -3.90 2.73 10.43
C LEU A 281 -3.65 3.89 9.45
N GLY A 282 -4.18 5.08 9.71
CA GLY A 282 -4.12 6.23 8.80
C GLY A 282 -4.95 6.00 7.52
N HIS A 283 -6.15 5.43 7.66
CA HIS A 283 -7.11 5.35 6.58
C HIS A 283 -7.86 6.67 6.43
N THR A 284 -8.18 7.05 5.19
CA THR A 284 -8.94 8.28 4.90
C THR A 284 -10.44 8.10 5.05
N SER A 285 -10.91 6.85 5.04
CA SER A 285 -12.32 6.49 5.23
C SER A 285 -12.46 5.24 6.08
N ILE A 286 -13.55 5.16 6.81
CA ILE A 286 -13.90 3.96 7.59
C ILE A 286 -14.16 2.77 6.65
N SER A 287 -14.67 3.00 5.44
CA SER A 287 -14.91 1.95 4.45
C SER A 287 -13.66 1.12 4.12
N ALA A 288 -12.47 1.76 4.15
CA ALA A 288 -11.20 1.05 3.96
C ALA A 288 -10.89 0.08 5.11
N THR A 289 -11.44 0.33 6.31
CA THR A 289 -11.29 -0.53 7.49
C THR A 289 -12.43 -1.55 7.57
N SER A 290 -13.65 -1.18 7.20
CA SER A 290 -14.82 -2.09 7.19
C SER A 290 -14.61 -3.28 6.26
N TRP A 291 -13.84 -3.11 5.17
CA TRP A 291 -13.47 -4.21 4.29
C TRP A 291 -12.73 -5.36 5.03
N TYR A 292 -11.95 -5.01 6.06
CA TYR A 292 -11.27 -6.03 6.89
C TYR A 292 -12.23 -6.86 7.75
N LEU A 293 -13.42 -6.38 8.07
CA LEU A 293 -14.42 -7.20 8.77
C LEU A 293 -14.79 -8.42 7.93
N ARG A 294 -15.07 -8.20 6.63
CA ARG A 294 -15.35 -9.29 5.70
C ARG A 294 -14.15 -10.24 5.58
N LEU A 295 -12.95 -9.69 5.41
CA LEU A 295 -11.74 -10.50 5.29
C LEU A 295 -11.46 -11.31 6.57
N THR A 296 -11.71 -10.71 7.75
CA THR A 296 -11.58 -11.40 9.04
C THR A 296 -12.63 -12.50 9.18
N ALA A 297 -13.86 -12.27 8.76
CA ALA A 297 -14.91 -13.28 8.76
C ALA A 297 -14.57 -14.46 7.86
N GLU A 298 -13.98 -14.21 6.67
CA GLU A 298 -13.51 -15.24 5.75
C GLU A 298 -12.34 -16.06 6.35
N ALA A 299 -11.38 -15.39 7.04
CA ALA A 299 -10.23 -16.04 7.66
C ALA A 299 -10.56 -16.76 8.97
N TYR A 300 -11.58 -16.30 9.67
CA TYR A 300 -12.01 -16.79 10.99
C TYR A 300 -13.53 -16.98 11.04
N PRO A 301 -14.08 -18.08 10.48
CA PRO A 301 -15.54 -18.29 10.34
C PRO A 301 -16.32 -18.20 11.68
N GLY A 302 -15.70 -18.55 12.80
CA GLY A 302 -16.32 -18.43 14.13
C GLY A 302 -16.67 -17.00 14.56
N ILE A 303 -16.11 -15.98 13.91
CA ILE A 303 -16.44 -14.57 14.13
C ILE A 303 -17.80 -14.22 13.54
N VAL A 304 -18.19 -14.81 12.41
CA VAL A 304 -19.46 -14.50 11.73
C VAL A 304 -20.62 -14.71 12.71
N HIS A 305 -20.63 -15.83 13.42
CA HIS A 305 -21.67 -16.12 14.41
C HIS A 305 -21.71 -15.11 15.55
N LYS A 306 -20.57 -14.63 16.01
CA LYS A 306 -20.51 -13.56 17.05
C LYS A 306 -20.92 -12.20 16.50
N MET A 307 -20.55 -11.87 15.26
CA MET A 307 -20.97 -10.64 14.59
C MET A 307 -22.49 -10.61 14.37
N ASP A 308 -23.09 -11.74 13.99
CA ASP A 308 -24.55 -11.86 13.83
C ASP A 308 -25.27 -11.55 15.16
N CYS A 309 -24.72 -11.96 16.30
CA CYS A 309 -25.29 -11.62 17.61
C CYS A 309 -25.31 -10.10 17.88
N PHE A 310 -24.31 -9.35 17.39
CA PHE A 310 -24.24 -7.89 17.57
C PHE A 310 -25.04 -7.11 16.51
N THR A 311 -25.31 -7.71 15.36
CA THR A 311 -25.95 -7.03 14.23
C THR A 311 -27.42 -7.42 14.03
N LYS A 312 -27.92 -8.46 14.72
CA LYS A 312 -29.31 -8.95 14.58
C LYS A 312 -30.36 -7.85 14.77
N ASP A 313 -30.11 -6.92 15.70
CA ASP A 313 -31.03 -5.82 16.00
C ASP A 313 -30.87 -4.64 15.02
N VAL A 314 -29.75 -4.57 14.29
CA VAL A 314 -29.41 -3.48 13.37
C VAL A 314 -29.72 -3.85 11.91
N PHE A 315 -29.58 -5.14 11.56
CA PHE A 315 -29.90 -5.68 10.24
C PHE A 315 -30.97 -6.77 10.38
N PRO A 316 -32.26 -6.44 10.31
CA PRO A 316 -33.30 -7.46 10.33
C PRO A 316 -33.16 -8.38 9.11
N VAL A 317 -33.30 -9.69 9.36
CA VAL A 317 -33.06 -10.78 8.39
C VAL A 317 -34.09 -10.84 7.24
N SER A 318 -35.01 -9.88 7.15
CA SER A 318 -36.03 -9.82 6.10
C SER A 318 -35.73 -8.70 5.10
N TRP A 319 -34.79 -8.95 4.21
CA TRP A 319 -34.86 -8.35 2.87
C TRP A 319 -35.75 -9.27 2.04
N GLU A 320 -37.02 -9.01 2.01
CA GLU A 320 -37.89 -9.60 0.98
C GLU A 320 -37.40 -9.11 -0.38
N GLU A 321 -37.27 -10.04 -1.34
CA GLU A 321 -36.79 -9.83 -2.72
C GLU A 321 -37.68 -8.87 -3.56
N ASN A 322 -38.54 -8.05 -2.96
CA ASN A 322 -39.59 -7.28 -3.64
C ASN A 322 -39.26 -5.82 -3.90
N ASP A 323 -38.06 -5.32 -3.58
CA ASP A 323 -37.72 -3.89 -3.80
C ASP A 323 -36.65 -3.67 -4.89
N ILE A 324 -36.69 -4.48 -5.98
CA ILE A 324 -35.99 -4.17 -7.22
C ILE A 324 -37.03 -4.08 -8.35
N GLU A 325 -37.69 -2.91 -8.46
CA GLU A 325 -38.22 -2.38 -9.73
C GLU A 325 -37.44 -1.17 -10.16
#